data_6436090d07efd0ed6917e1969c70674e
#
_entry.id   6436090d07efd0ed6917e1969c70674e
#
_cell.length_a   1.000
_cell.length_b   1.000
_cell.length_c   1.000
_cell.angle_alpha   90.00
_cell.angle_beta   90.00
_cell.angle_gamma   90.00
#
_symmetry.space_group_name_H-M   'P 1'
#
loop_
_entity.id
_entity.type
_entity.pdbx_description
1 polymer ?
#
loop_
_entity_poly.entity_id
_entity_poly.type
_entity_poly.pdbx_seq_one_letter_code
_entity_poly.pdbx_strand_id
1 'polypeptide(L)'
;MKTNGISDQARKLHSALIQRGVESEIEKWDQHKHIDISIESAKLYIEIDGDRHYTDAETIMRDLKRDYFSNEEGYDTIHIPNTAVDTRLDEVAQALTEVSKARSS
;
A
#
# COMPACT_ATOMS: atom_id res chain seq x y z
N MET A 1 20.92 -8.92 11.02
CA MET A 1 19.90 -8.63 11.89
C MET A 1 18.64 -8.08 11.26
N LYS A 2 17.58 -8.39 11.88
CA LYS A 2 16.34 -8.03 11.33
C LYS A 2 16.10 -6.58 11.43
N THR A 3 15.52 -6.01 10.44
CA THR A 3 15.37 -4.59 10.38
C THR A 3 14.03 -4.13 10.88
N ASN A 4 13.64 -4.56 12.01
CA ASN A 4 12.46 -4.04 12.65
C ASN A 4 11.17 -4.30 11.92
N GLY A 5 11.13 -5.35 11.16
CA GLY A 5 9.89 -5.71 10.52
C GLY A 5 9.64 -5.16 9.15
N ILE A 6 10.57 -4.36 8.63
CA ILE A 6 10.42 -3.89 7.27
C ILE A 6 10.73 -5.03 6.32
N SER A 7 9.74 -5.43 5.55
CA SER A 7 9.93 -6.53 4.62
C SER A 7 10.51 -6.06 3.30
N ASP A 8 11.06 -7.00 2.54
CA ASP A 8 11.55 -6.68 1.21
C ASP A 8 10.40 -6.21 0.32
N GLN A 9 9.23 -6.78 0.49
CA GLN A 9 8.08 -6.38 -0.29
C GLN A 9 7.70 -4.93 -0.02
N ALA A 10 7.75 -4.53 1.25
CA ALA A 10 7.45 -3.15 1.59
C ALA A 10 8.46 -2.21 0.96
N ARG A 11 9.73 -2.57 0.98
CA ARG A 11 10.76 -1.74 0.37
C ARG A 11 10.57 -1.62 -1.14
N LYS A 12 10.25 -2.73 -1.78
CA LYS A 12 10.05 -2.72 -3.23
C LYS A 12 8.87 -1.85 -3.62
N LEU A 13 7.78 -1.99 -2.89
CA LEU A 13 6.59 -1.21 -3.21
C LEU A 13 6.81 0.26 -2.93
N HIS A 14 7.46 0.56 -1.82
CA HIS A 14 7.77 1.95 -1.49
C HIS A 14 8.62 2.58 -2.59
N SER A 15 9.67 1.89 -3.05
CA SER A 15 10.52 2.40 -4.12
C SER A 15 9.74 2.63 -5.39
N ALA A 16 8.85 1.71 -5.73
CA ALA A 16 8.06 1.84 -6.94
C ALA A 16 7.12 3.04 -6.87
N LEU A 17 6.58 3.31 -5.69
CA LEU A 17 5.72 4.48 -5.50
C LEU A 17 6.52 5.77 -5.62
N ILE A 18 7.69 5.81 -5.02
CA ILE A 18 8.55 7.00 -5.10
C ILE A 18 8.90 7.28 -6.56
N GLN A 19 9.22 6.24 -7.31
CA GLN A 19 9.56 6.41 -8.72
C GLN A 19 8.40 6.95 -9.54
N ARG A 20 7.18 6.73 -9.08
CA ARG A 20 6.00 7.24 -9.76
C ARG A 20 5.54 8.59 -9.24
N GLY A 21 6.35 9.20 -8.38
CA GLY A 21 6.03 10.52 -7.85
C GLY A 21 5.09 10.53 -6.68
N VAL A 22 4.87 9.38 -6.06
CA VAL A 22 4.01 9.29 -4.88
C VAL A 22 4.88 9.32 -3.65
N GLU A 23 4.76 10.38 -2.87
CA GLU A 23 5.49 10.46 -1.61
C GLU A 23 4.90 9.49 -0.61
N SER A 24 5.72 8.62 -0.09
CA SER A 24 5.27 7.65 0.88
C SER A 24 6.35 7.48 1.93
N GLU A 25 5.92 6.96 3.08
CA GLU A 25 6.82 6.69 4.19
C GLU A 25 6.73 5.22 4.53
N ILE A 26 7.85 4.65 4.89
CA ILE A 26 7.91 3.25 5.22
C ILE A 26 8.01 3.10 6.73
N GLU A 27 7.27 2.14 7.26
CA GLU A 27 7.29 1.81 8.68
C GLU A 27 6.93 3.00 9.57
N LYS A 28 5.82 3.63 9.26
CA LYS A 28 5.36 4.75 10.05
C LYS A 28 4.68 4.27 11.33
N TRP A 29 4.91 4.98 12.42
CA TRP A 29 4.27 4.70 13.70
C TRP A 29 3.01 5.55 13.83
N ASP A 30 1.85 4.91 14.03
CA ASP A 30 0.59 5.64 14.10
C ASP A 30 0.04 5.76 15.52
N GLN A 31 0.92 5.55 16.51
CA GLN A 31 0.59 5.60 17.94
C GLN A 31 0.01 4.31 18.48
N HIS A 32 -0.23 3.34 17.64
CA HIS A 32 -0.70 2.04 18.07
C HIS A 32 0.12 0.93 17.45
N LYS A 33 0.55 1.09 16.21
CA LYS A 33 1.29 0.06 15.53
C LYS A 33 2.09 0.68 14.40
N HIS A 34 3.00 -0.09 13.85
CA HIS A 34 3.75 0.36 12.69
C HIS A 34 2.95 0.06 11.43
N ILE A 35 2.91 1.02 10.55
CA ILE A 35 2.27 0.90 9.26
C ILE A 35 3.36 0.60 8.24
N ASP A 36 3.17 -0.42 7.43
CA ASP A 36 4.21 -0.79 6.47
C ASP A 36 4.53 0.35 5.52
N ILE A 37 3.52 0.94 4.91
CA ILE A 37 3.69 2.08 4.03
C ILE A 37 2.56 3.05 4.27
N SER A 38 2.89 4.33 4.32
CA SER A 38 1.91 5.38 4.53
C SER A 38 2.00 6.39 3.41
N ILE A 39 0.87 6.76 2.83
CA ILE A 39 0.78 7.83 1.83
C ILE A 39 -0.08 8.92 2.46
N GLU A 40 0.57 9.84 3.13
CA GLU A 40 -0.14 10.83 3.94
C GLU A 40 -1.03 11.75 3.12
N SER A 41 -0.56 12.16 1.97
CA SER A 41 -1.33 13.07 1.14
C SER A 41 -2.65 12.47 0.69
N ALA A 42 -2.72 11.15 0.64
CA ALA A 42 -3.92 10.44 0.22
C ALA A 42 -4.63 9.80 1.38
N LYS A 43 -4.08 9.91 2.58
CA LYS A 43 -4.63 9.29 3.78
C LYS A 43 -4.81 7.79 3.60
N LEU A 44 -3.77 7.15 3.10
CA LEU A 44 -3.76 5.72 2.89
C LEU A 44 -2.66 5.06 3.69
N TYR A 45 -3.02 3.97 4.34
CA TYR A 45 -2.07 3.08 4.99
C TYR A 45 -2.08 1.76 4.22
N ILE A 46 -0.92 1.20 3.98
CA ILE A 46 -0.78 -0.03 3.24
C ILE A 46 -0.10 -1.07 4.11
N GLU A 47 -0.75 -2.21 4.26
CA GLU A 47 -0.22 -3.33 5.01
C GLU A 47 0.05 -4.46 4.05
N ILE A 48 1.23 -5.05 4.14
CA ILE A 48 1.59 -6.16 3.25
C ILE A 48 1.52 -7.44 4.06
N ASP A 49 0.61 -8.31 3.66
CA ASP A 49 0.32 -9.52 4.42
C ASP A 49 0.79 -10.76 3.70
N GLY A 50 1.30 -11.72 4.48
CA GLY A 50 1.79 -12.94 3.90
C GLY A 50 0.73 -13.99 3.68
N ASP A 51 -0.40 -13.87 4.35
CA ASP A 51 -1.39 -14.93 4.36
C ASP A 51 -2.69 -14.61 3.67
N ARG A 52 -2.68 -13.76 2.70
CA ARG A 52 -3.92 -13.42 2.03
C ARG A 52 -4.28 -14.45 0.98
N HIS A 53 -5.56 -14.53 0.72
CA HIS A 53 -6.07 -15.46 -0.27
C HIS A 53 -6.35 -14.83 -1.61
N TYR A 54 -5.89 -13.65 -1.83
CA TYR A 54 -6.01 -13.03 -3.14
C TYR A 54 -5.15 -13.80 -4.13
N THR A 55 -5.69 -14.08 -5.27
CA THR A 55 -4.98 -14.88 -6.22
C THR A 55 -4.67 -14.17 -7.52
N ASP A 56 -5.25 -13.02 -7.76
CA ASP A 56 -4.92 -12.31 -8.98
C ASP A 56 -4.90 -10.81 -8.75
N ALA A 57 -4.09 -10.16 -9.57
CA ALA A 57 -3.85 -8.75 -9.42
C ALA A 57 -5.08 -7.91 -9.78
N GLU A 58 -5.89 -8.40 -10.69
CA GLU A 58 -7.09 -7.67 -11.08
C GLU A 58 -8.04 -7.48 -9.92
N THR A 59 -8.26 -8.55 -9.16
CA THR A 59 -9.14 -8.47 -8.01
C THR A 59 -8.57 -7.52 -6.97
N ILE A 60 -7.27 -7.61 -6.74
CA ILE A 60 -6.62 -6.75 -5.77
C ILE A 60 -6.76 -5.29 -6.17
N MET A 61 -6.52 -4.99 -7.42
CA MET A 61 -6.59 -3.61 -7.88
C MET A 61 -8.02 -3.09 -7.87
N ARG A 62 -8.97 -3.95 -8.16
CA ARG A 62 -10.37 -3.55 -8.09
C ARG A 62 -10.75 -3.20 -6.66
N ASP A 63 -10.29 -3.99 -5.70
CA ASP A 63 -10.57 -3.73 -4.30
C ASP A 63 -9.90 -2.46 -3.83
N LEU A 64 -8.67 -2.23 -4.26
CA LEU A 64 -7.98 -1.00 -3.91
C LEU A 64 -8.75 0.22 -4.36
N LYS A 65 -9.31 0.16 -5.55
CA LYS A 65 -10.04 1.31 -6.07
C LYS A 65 -11.40 1.46 -5.42
N ARG A 66 -12.01 0.35 -5.04
CA ARG A 66 -13.35 0.41 -4.51
C ARG A 66 -13.42 0.86 -3.07
N ASP A 67 -12.45 0.42 -2.26
CA ASP A 67 -12.55 0.59 -0.83
C ASP A 67 -12.09 1.93 -0.31
N TYR A 68 -11.45 2.73 -1.13
CA TYR A 68 -10.80 3.92 -0.61
C TYR A 68 -11.78 5.00 -0.15
N PHE A 69 -13.06 4.85 -0.42
CA PHE A 69 -14.04 5.80 0.05
C PHE A 69 -14.64 5.45 1.39
N SER A 70 -14.31 4.33 1.95
CA SER A 70 -15.12 3.78 3.02
C SER A 70 -14.74 4.23 4.43
N ASN A 71 -13.65 4.90 4.61
CA ASN A 71 -13.19 5.25 5.93
C ASN A 71 -13.73 6.60 6.37
N GLU A 72 -14.44 6.61 7.49
CA GLU A 72 -15.06 7.83 8.00
C GLU A 72 -14.07 8.83 8.55
N GLU A 73 -12.90 8.37 8.95
CA GLU A 73 -11.92 9.27 9.53
C GLU A 73 -10.95 9.81 8.51
N GLY A 74 -11.11 9.39 7.29
CA GLY A 74 -10.27 9.88 6.23
C GLY A 74 -9.05 9.03 5.90
N TYR A 75 -8.68 8.10 6.77
CA TYR A 75 -7.59 7.18 6.48
C TYR A 75 -8.15 5.80 6.23
N ASP A 76 -7.73 5.20 5.15
CA ASP A 76 -8.08 3.80 4.85
C ASP A 76 -6.85 2.95 4.92
N THR A 77 -7.04 1.70 5.31
CA THR A 77 -5.96 0.72 5.31
C THR A 77 -6.25 -0.30 4.22
N ILE A 78 -5.27 -0.50 3.38
CA ILE A 78 -5.37 -1.43 2.27
C ILE A 78 -4.39 -2.56 2.51
N HIS A 79 -4.86 -3.79 2.33
CA HIS A 79 -4.04 -4.97 2.55
C HIS A 79 -3.64 -5.56 1.22
N ILE A 80 -2.35 -5.75 1.02
CA ILE A 80 -1.82 -6.28 -0.23
C ILE A 80 -1.01 -7.52 0.09
N PRO A 81 -1.28 -8.64 -0.58
CA PRO A 81 -0.52 -9.85 -0.30
C PRO A 81 0.91 -9.76 -0.83
N ASN A 82 1.82 -10.39 -0.12
CA ASN A 82 3.21 -10.43 -0.53
C ASN A 82 3.36 -10.90 -1.97
N THR A 83 2.58 -11.91 -2.35
CA THR A 83 2.72 -12.46 -3.68
C THR A 83 2.36 -11.46 -4.76
N ALA A 84 1.41 -10.58 -4.49
CA ALA A 84 1.06 -9.56 -5.47
C ALA A 84 2.22 -8.58 -5.66
N VAL A 85 2.88 -8.22 -4.56
CA VAL A 85 4.04 -7.34 -4.66
C VAL A 85 5.16 -8.03 -5.44
N ASP A 86 5.38 -9.31 -5.16
CA ASP A 86 6.47 -10.02 -5.81
C ASP A 86 6.23 -10.25 -7.30
N THR A 87 4.99 -10.52 -7.68
CA THR A 87 4.73 -10.93 -9.07
C THR A 87 4.08 -9.84 -9.92
N ARG A 88 3.51 -8.83 -9.30
CA ARG A 88 2.79 -7.78 -10.03
C ARG A 88 3.11 -6.40 -9.47
N LEU A 89 4.37 -6.17 -9.18
CA LEU A 89 4.77 -4.93 -8.51
C LEU A 89 4.33 -3.69 -9.29
N ASP A 90 4.55 -3.67 -10.59
CA ASP A 90 4.22 -2.50 -11.38
C ASP A 90 2.74 -2.22 -11.38
N GLU A 91 1.93 -3.27 -11.46
CA GLU A 91 0.48 -3.09 -11.47
C GLU A 91 -0.04 -2.60 -10.13
N VAL A 92 0.50 -3.15 -9.05
CA VAL A 92 0.09 -2.71 -7.72
C VAL A 92 0.49 -1.26 -7.50
N ALA A 93 1.72 -0.93 -7.85
CA ALA A 93 2.21 0.44 -7.66
C ALA A 93 1.41 1.42 -8.52
N GLN A 94 1.07 1.02 -9.74
CA GLN A 94 0.29 1.89 -10.61
C GLN A 94 -1.12 2.11 -10.04
N ALA A 95 -1.75 1.04 -9.56
CA ALA A 95 -3.08 1.17 -8.98
C ALA A 95 -3.05 2.10 -7.76
N LEU A 96 -2.05 1.95 -6.91
CA LEU A 96 -1.93 2.81 -5.74
C LEU A 96 -1.65 4.25 -6.13
N THR A 97 -0.90 4.45 -7.19
CA THR A 97 -0.64 5.80 -7.69
C THR A 97 -1.93 6.46 -8.14
N GLU A 98 -2.76 5.72 -8.86
CA GLU A 98 -4.04 6.26 -9.31
C GLU A 98 -4.96 6.58 -8.16
N VAL A 99 -5.02 5.70 -7.18
CA VAL A 99 -5.84 5.93 -6.00
C VAL A 99 -5.34 7.15 -5.23
N SER A 100 -4.02 7.25 -5.09
CA SER A 100 -3.43 8.37 -4.35
C SER A 100 -3.75 9.70 -5.02
N LYS A 101 -3.66 9.74 -6.33
CA LYS A 101 -3.96 10.98 -7.05
C LYS A 101 -5.42 11.35 -6.90
N ALA A 102 -6.31 10.38 -6.95
CA ALA A 102 -7.73 10.65 -6.81
C ALA A 102 -8.04 11.20 -5.43
N ARG A 103 -7.39 10.63 -4.41
CA ARG A 103 -7.69 11.05 -3.04
C ARG A 103 -7.05 12.39 -2.69
N SER A 104 -5.93 12.72 -3.29
CA SER A 104 -5.25 13.93 -2.91
C SER A 104 -5.60 15.13 -3.77
N SER A 105 -6.47 14.98 -4.73
CA SER A 105 -6.88 16.14 -5.55
C SER A 105 -8.08 16.90 -4.98
#